data_685b3a9fbc9e9707fa55954877909600
#
_entry.id   685b3a9fbc9e9707fa55954877909600
#
_cell.length_a   1.000
_cell.length_b   1.000
_cell.length_c   1.000
_cell.angle_alpha   90.00
_cell.angle_beta   90.00
_cell.angle_gamma   90.00
#
_symmetry.space_group_name_H-M   'P 1'
#
loop_
_entity.id
_entity.type
_entity.pdbx_description
1 polymer ?
#
loop_
_entity_poly.entity_id
_entity_poly.type
_entity_poly.pdbx_seq_one_letter_code
_entity_poly.pdbx_strand_id
1 'polypeptide(L)'
;MMRYRMPAEWQQQAATWVAWPHNDQTWPHNLAEAQREFTELVRTIAQFQQVFVLCGGGALQQAKSAFPVSDSNVVLVEIPTNDAWARDYAPSFVLDQSSCELVAIDWHYNAWGGKYPPFDQDQQVAKRIAQHLQIKCVSPDVCFEGGAIETNGSGLLLSTRSCALDPNRNPDHSLEQIEETLIENLGSASVVWLSGDAIEGDDTDGHIDQLARFTDDATIVYAWTDDANDPQAAGLRQNLDDLKSGLAAAGQSDIRLIPLPLPAPVYFREARLPASYCNFVITNQQVIVPQFGAASDPQAIEILAPLFSDREVTGLPSFHLSVGLGSFHCLTQQQPSSHHTPCDDCCPESREA
;
A
#
# COMPACT_ATOMS: atom_id res chain seq x y z
N MET A 1 -17.68 -11.43 -17.42
CA MET A 1 -16.25 -11.54 -17.09
C MET A 1 -15.78 -10.12 -16.79
N MET A 2 -15.10 -9.90 -15.67
CA MET A 2 -14.56 -8.58 -15.32
C MET A 2 -13.47 -8.22 -16.32
N ARG A 3 -13.38 -6.93 -16.64
CA ARG A 3 -12.40 -6.45 -17.63
C ARG A 3 -10.99 -6.44 -17.07
N TYR A 4 -10.83 -6.01 -15.82
CA TYR A 4 -9.55 -5.84 -15.18
C TYR A 4 -9.33 -6.87 -14.08
N ARG A 5 -8.09 -7.04 -13.65
CA ARG A 5 -7.69 -7.78 -12.46
C ARG A 5 -6.52 -7.04 -11.80
N MET A 6 -6.65 -6.66 -10.55
CA MET A 6 -5.55 -6.18 -9.73
C MET A 6 -4.79 -7.40 -9.21
N PRO A 7 -3.51 -7.58 -9.58
CA PRO A 7 -2.70 -8.65 -9.01
C PRO A 7 -2.45 -8.43 -7.52
N ALA A 8 -2.35 -9.52 -6.76
CA ALA A 8 -1.92 -9.44 -5.37
C ALA A 8 -0.47 -8.96 -5.25
N GLU A 9 -0.11 -8.34 -4.12
CA GLU A 9 1.23 -7.77 -3.92
C GLU A 9 2.33 -8.84 -3.99
N TRP A 10 2.06 -10.09 -3.59
CA TRP A 10 3.02 -11.20 -3.69
C TRP A 10 3.18 -11.77 -5.10
N GLN A 11 2.38 -11.38 -6.08
CA GLN A 11 2.59 -11.78 -7.46
C GLN A 11 3.82 -11.08 -8.05
N GLN A 12 4.37 -11.65 -9.14
CA GLN A 12 5.59 -11.14 -9.75
C GLN A 12 5.47 -9.64 -10.09
N GLN A 13 6.40 -8.85 -9.59
CA GLN A 13 6.49 -7.42 -9.81
C GLN A 13 7.56 -7.08 -10.83
N ALA A 14 7.27 -6.15 -11.74
CA ALA A 14 8.24 -5.56 -12.65
C ALA A 14 9.09 -4.49 -11.94
N ALA A 15 8.48 -3.74 -11.03
CA ALA A 15 9.13 -2.66 -10.30
C ALA A 15 8.34 -2.24 -9.04
N THR A 16 9.00 -1.44 -8.21
CA THR A 16 8.36 -0.66 -7.14
C THR A 16 8.53 0.83 -7.42
N TRP A 17 7.45 1.59 -7.29
CA TRP A 17 7.44 3.05 -7.37
C TRP A 17 7.49 3.64 -5.97
N VAL A 18 8.33 4.65 -5.78
CA VAL A 18 8.47 5.42 -4.53
C VAL A 18 8.67 6.90 -4.88
N ALA A 19 8.50 7.81 -3.93
CA ALA A 19 8.80 9.21 -4.12
C ALA A 19 9.81 9.70 -3.07
N TRP A 20 10.77 10.51 -3.50
CA TRP A 20 11.83 11.02 -2.63
C TRP A 20 11.26 11.92 -1.52
N PRO A 21 11.48 11.61 -0.23
CA PRO A 21 11.07 12.46 0.88
C PRO A 21 11.78 13.82 0.82
N HIS A 22 11.02 14.92 0.71
CA HIS A 22 11.59 16.25 0.57
C HIS A 22 10.81 17.35 1.30
N ASN A 23 9.64 17.02 1.86
CA ASN A 23 8.78 17.98 2.53
C ASN A 23 9.15 18.11 4.01
N ASP A 24 9.72 19.26 4.40
CA ASP A 24 10.09 19.56 5.79
C ASP A 24 8.86 19.64 6.74
N GLN A 25 7.66 19.85 6.20
CA GLN A 25 6.44 19.90 7.02
C GLN A 25 5.98 18.51 7.42
N THR A 26 6.21 17.52 6.57
CA THR A 26 5.90 16.11 6.86
C THR A 26 6.88 15.53 7.89
N TRP A 27 8.16 15.90 7.80
CA TRP A 27 9.20 15.47 8.74
C TRP A 27 9.87 16.65 9.46
N PRO A 28 9.16 17.41 10.31
CA PRO A 28 9.71 18.60 10.95
C PRO A 28 10.90 18.25 11.83
N HIS A 29 12.06 18.83 11.51
CA HIS A 29 13.37 18.58 12.16
C HIS A 29 13.86 17.11 12.09
N ASN A 30 13.28 16.29 11.22
CA ASN A 30 13.56 14.86 11.11
C ASN A 30 13.77 14.38 9.67
N LEU A 31 13.68 15.28 8.67
CA LEU A 31 13.73 14.90 7.25
C LEU A 31 15.01 14.12 6.87
N ALA A 32 16.17 14.54 7.36
CA ALA A 32 17.44 13.88 7.03
C ALA A 32 17.48 12.42 7.55
N GLU A 33 16.88 12.16 8.70
CA GLU A 33 16.78 10.83 9.28
C GLU A 33 15.79 9.96 8.48
N ALA A 34 14.61 10.53 8.12
CA ALA A 34 13.63 9.88 7.25
C ALA A 34 14.23 9.55 5.87
N GLN A 35 15.00 10.46 5.27
CA GLN A 35 15.72 10.19 4.01
C GLN A 35 16.75 9.05 4.14
N ARG A 36 17.38 8.85 5.30
CA ARG A 36 18.30 7.73 5.50
C ARG A 36 17.55 6.41 5.57
N GLU A 37 16.47 6.30 6.36
CA GLU A 37 15.64 5.10 6.43
C GLU A 37 15.00 4.79 5.07
N PHE A 38 14.49 5.80 4.37
CA PHE A 38 13.99 5.66 3.00
C PHE A 38 15.05 5.13 2.04
N THR A 39 16.27 5.65 2.10
CA THR A 39 17.37 5.21 1.24
C THR A 39 17.72 3.74 1.51
N GLU A 40 17.68 3.31 2.76
CA GLU A 40 17.90 1.91 3.15
C GLU A 40 16.78 1.01 2.61
N LEU A 41 15.51 1.41 2.75
CA LEU A 41 14.37 0.70 2.16
C LEU A 41 14.54 0.53 0.64
N VAL A 42 14.80 1.62 -0.09
CA VAL A 42 14.96 1.58 -1.54
C VAL A 42 16.11 0.66 -1.97
N ARG A 43 17.26 0.72 -1.30
CA ARG A 43 18.39 -0.16 -1.59
C ARG A 43 18.12 -1.62 -1.29
N THR A 44 17.33 -1.89 -0.25
CA THR A 44 16.91 -3.26 0.08
C THR A 44 16.01 -3.83 -1.00
N ILE A 45 15.00 -3.09 -1.45
CA ILE A 45 14.13 -3.50 -2.57
C ILE A 45 14.93 -3.66 -3.85
N ALA A 46 15.86 -2.73 -4.12
CA ALA A 46 16.68 -2.71 -5.35
C ALA A 46 17.64 -3.88 -5.47
N GLN A 47 17.84 -4.70 -4.44
CA GLN A 47 18.64 -5.93 -4.55
C GLN A 47 17.99 -6.94 -5.50
N PHE A 48 16.67 -6.95 -5.63
CA PHE A 48 15.93 -8.01 -6.32
C PHE A 48 14.97 -7.52 -7.41
N GLN A 49 14.66 -6.21 -7.44
CA GLN A 49 13.78 -5.65 -8.46
C GLN A 49 14.09 -4.18 -8.73
N GLN A 50 13.58 -3.67 -9.84
CA GLN A 50 13.75 -2.26 -10.19
C GLN A 50 12.94 -1.36 -9.24
N VAL A 51 13.53 -0.23 -8.86
CA VAL A 51 12.85 0.82 -8.07
C VAL A 51 12.88 2.12 -8.86
N PHE A 52 11.72 2.67 -9.15
CA PHE A 52 11.55 4.00 -9.70
C PHE A 52 11.36 5.01 -8.58
N VAL A 53 12.24 5.98 -8.48
CA VAL A 53 12.17 7.06 -7.49
C VAL A 53 11.67 8.32 -8.16
N LEU A 54 10.44 8.71 -7.85
CA LEU A 54 9.87 9.98 -8.29
C LEU A 54 10.58 11.13 -7.60
N CYS A 55 11.09 12.07 -8.36
CA CYS A 55 11.78 13.25 -7.84
C CYS A 55 11.77 14.36 -8.90
N GLY A 56 11.50 15.60 -8.50
CA GLY A 56 11.48 16.73 -9.40
C GLY A 56 11.98 18.01 -8.71
N GLY A 57 12.32 19.02 -9.49
CA GLY A 57 12.80 20.30 -8.94
C GLY A 57 14.00 20.14 -8.03
N GLY A 58 13.92 20.71 -6.81
CA GLY A 58 14.97 20.65 -5.79
C GLY A 58 15.25 19.24 -5.26
N ALA A 59 14.24 18.36 -5.23
CA ALA A 59 14.34 16.98 -4.76
C ALA A 59 15.26 16.12 -5.65
N LEU A 60 15.33 16.43 -6.96
CA LEU A 60 16.14 15.67 -7.91
C LEU A 60 17.63 15.65 -7.55
N GLN A 61 18.19 16.77 -7.10
CA GLN A 61 19.60 16.82 -6.73
C GLN A 61 19.90 16.04 -5.45
N GLN A 62 18.97 16.05 -4.49
CA GLN A 62 19.09 15.27 -3.27
C GLN A 62 19.02 13.76 -3.58
N ALA A 63 18.03 13.34 -4.37
CA ALA A 63 17.89 11.96 -4.81
C ALA A 63 19.12 11.46 -5.58
N LYS A 64 19.69 12.28 -6.49
CA LYS A 64 20.96 11.95 -7.18
C LYS A 64 22.13 11.76 -6.23
N SER A 65 22.17 12.48 -5.12
CA SER A 65 23.23 12.33 -4.11
C SER A 65 23.05 11.07 -3.28
N ALA A 66 21.79 10.69 -3.01
CA ALA A 66 21.45 9.48 -2.26
C ALA A 66 21.63 8.20 -3.10
N PHE A 67 21.31 8.25 -4.40
CA PHE A 67 21.37 7.10 -5.32
C PHE A 67 22.35 7.38 -6.45
N PRO A 68 23.64 7.05 -6.27
CA PRO A 68 24.65 7.17 -7.33
C PRO A 68 24.39 6.16 -8.46
N VAL A 69 24.97 6.40 -9.63
CA VAL A 69 24.84 5.54 -10.83
C VAL A 69 25.20 4.07 -10.58
N SER A 70 25.95 3.79 -9.51
CA SER A 70 26.28 2.42 -9.10
C SER A 70 25.09 1.62 -8.57
N ASP A 71 24.01 2.29 -8.14
CA ASP A 71 22.77 1.63 -7.68
C ASP A 71 21.92 1.24 -8.90
N SER A 72 22.36 0.21 -9.63
CA SER A 72 21.94 -0.14 -11.01
C SER A 72 20.44 -0.42 -11.17
N ASN A 73 19.75 -0.82 -10.09
CA ASN A 73 18.31 -1.09 -10.11
C ASN A 73 17.46 0.10 -9.61
N VAL A 74 18.10 1.24 -9.29
CA VAL A 74 17.39 2.46 -8.90
C VAL A 74 17.38 3.43 -10.08
N VAL A 75 16.16 3.81 -10.51
CA VAL A 75 15.96 4.73 -11.62
C VAL A 75 15.26 5.99 -11.10
N LEU A 76 15.92 7.14 -11.26
CA LEU A 76 15.32 8.43 -10.92
C LEU A 76 14.41 8.88 -12.06
N VAL A 77 13.14 9.14 -11.73
CA VAL A 77 12.13 9.59 -12.69
C VAL A 77 11.75 11.04 -12.35
N GLU A 78 11.94 11.95 -13.31
CA GLU A 78 11.69 13.38 -13.10
C GLU A 78 10.19 13.70 -13.15
N ILE A 79 9.48 13.24 -12.14
CA ILE A 79 8.08 13.57 -11.86
C ILE A 79 8.05 14.23 -10.48
N PRO A 80 7.71 15.53 -10.39
CA PRO A 80 7.62 16.22 -9.12
C PRO A 80 6.39 15.77 -8.33
N THR A 81 6.53 15.75 -7.00
CA THR A 81 5.49 15.45 -6.02
C THR A 81 5.43 16.56 -4.96
N ASN A 82 4.32 16.64 -4.24
CA ASN A 82 4.21 17.49 -3.05
C ASN A 82 4.73 16.77 -1.81
N ASP A 83 4.50 15.44 -1.74
CA ASP A 83 4.96 14.59 -0.63
C ASP A 83 5.46 13.21 -1.12
N ALA A 84 5.81 12.30 -0.21
CA ALA A 84 6.48 11.04 -0.51
C ALA A 84 5.55 9.80 -0.52
N TRP A 85 4.27 9.95 -0.27
CA TRP A 85 3.32 8.85 -0.04
C TRP A 85 2.83 8.21 -1.35
N ALA A 86 3.75 7.58 -2.07
CA ALA A 86 3.50 7.02 -3.40
C ALA A 86 2.38 5.95 -3.42
N ARG A 87 2.13 5.26 -2.30
CA ARG A 87 1.02 4.31 -2.18
C ARG A 87 -0.31 4.95 -2.51
N ASP A 88 -0.52 6.20 -2.09
CA ASP A 88 -1.83 6.80 -2.06
C ASP A 88 -2.18 7.58 -3.33
N TYR A 89 -1.18 8.10 -4.04
CA TYR A 89 -1.39 8.90 -5.24
C TYR A 89 -0.79 8.30 -6.52
N ALA A 90 0.06 7.27 -6.42
CA ALA A 90 0.46 6.53 -7.61
C ALA A 90 -0.68 5.61 -8.08
N PRO A 91 -0.68 5.17 -9.36
CA PRO A 91 -1.81 4.40 -9.87
C PRO A 91 -1.94 3.03 -9.19
N SER A 92 -3.15 2.58 -8.95
CA SER A 92 -3.39 1.16 -8.77
C SER A 92 -3.22 0.46 -10.10
N PHE A 93 -2.25 -0.44 -10.21
CA PHE A 93 -2.00 -1.16 -11.45
C PHE A 93 -2.88 -2.40 -11.58
N VAL A 94 -3.51 -2.56 -12.74
CA VAL A 94 -4.33 -3.72 -13.08
C VAL A 94 -3.90 -4.31 -14.42
N LEU A 95 -4.25 -5.56 -14.65
CA LEU A 95 -4.09 -6.22 -15.95
C LEU A 95 -5.45 -6.28 -16.66
N ASP A 96 -5.52 -5.84 -17.92
CA ASP A 96 -6.68 -6.06 -18.77
C ASP A 96 -6.73 -7.55 -19.13
N GLN A 97 -7.79 -8.25 -18.71
CA GLN A 97 -7.87 -9.71 -18.84
C GLN A 97 -7.99 -10.19 -20.30
N SER A 98 -8.32 -9.30 -21.23
CA SER A 98 -8.43 -9.64 -22.65
C SER A 98 -7.11 -9.52 -23.41
N SER A 99 -6.25 -8.54 -23.04
CA SER A 99 -5.00 -8.26 -23.74
C SER A 99 -3.76 -8.57 -22.90
N CYS A 100 -3.95 -8.84 -21.59
CA CYS A 100 -2.88 -8.96 -20.59
C CYS A 100 -1.98 -7.70 -20.46
N GLU A 101 -2.46 -6.58 -20.98
CA GLU A 101 -1.77 -5.30 -20.90
C GLU A 101 -1.93 -4.66 -19.52
N LEU A 102 -0.87 -3.99 -19.08
CA LEU A 102 -0.88 -3.19 -17.87
C LEU A 102 -1.74 -1.94 -18.06
N VAL A 103 -2.58 -1.63 -17.09
CA VAL A 103 -3.44 -0.45 -17.07
C VAL A 103 -3.25 0.25 -15.72
N ALA A 104 -3.17 1.57 -15.75
CA ALA A 104 -3.11 2.43 -14.57
C ALA A 104 -4.54 2.88 -14.20
N ILE A 105 -4.96 2.64 -12.96
CA ILE A 105 -6.16 3.23 -12.38
C ILE A 105 -5.72 4.46 -11.59
N ASP A 106 -6.18 5.61 -12.04
CA ASP A 106 -5.88 6.93 -11.49
C ASP A 106 -7.07 7.40 -10.65
N TRP A 107 -7.06 7.08 -9.37
CA TRP A 107 -8.09 7.54 -8.43
C TRP A 107 -8.03 9.06 -8.26
N HIS A 108 -9.16 9.68 -8.02
CA HIS A 108 -9.15 11.07 -7.60
C HIS A 108 -8.47 11.17 -6.22
N TYR A 109 -7.33 11.85 -6.15
CA TYR A 109 -6.58 12.06 -4.91
C TYR A 109 -6.75 13.48 -4.42
N ASN A 110 -7.05 13.67 -3.14
CA ASN A 110 -7.26 14.99 -2.54
C ASN A 110 -6.55 15.19 -1.20
N ALA A 111 -5.43 14.49 -0.99
CA ALA A 111 -4.65 14.55 0.25
C ALA A 111 -5.48 14.22 1.50
N TRP A 112 -6.07 13.02 1.48
CA TRP A 112 -6.85 12.43 2.59
C TRP A 112 -8.00 13.34 3.07
N GLY A 113 -8.82 13.81 2.13
CA GLY A 113 -9.93 14.72 2.43
C GLY A 113 -9.51 16.19 2.55
N GLY A 114 -8.44 16.61 1.87
CA GLY A 114 -7.98 18.01 1.83
C GLY A 114 -7.18 18.45 3.06
N LYS A 115 -6.63 17.51 3.84
CA LYS A 115 -5.90 17.81 5.08
C LYS A 115 -4.54 18.49 4.85
N TYR A 116 -3.87 18.18 3.72
CA TYR A 116 -2.49 18.57 3.45
C TYR A 116 -2.29 19.31 2.11
N PRO A 117 -2.78 20.54 1.96
CA PRO A 117 -2.51 21.33 0.78
C PRO A 117 -1.07 21.93 0.83
N PRO A 118 -0.41 22.13 -0.35
CA PRO A 118 -0.87 21.80 -1.69
C PRO A 118 -0.68 20.32 -2.03
N PHE A 119 -1.50 19.78 -2.96
CA PHE A 119 -1.42 18.41 -3.45
C PHE A 119 -1.59 18.32 -4.98
N ASP A 120 -1.44 19.43 -5.65
CA ASP A 120 -1.64 19.58 -7.09
C ASP A 120 -0.66 18.78 -7.94
N GLN A 121 0.56 18.50 -7.43
CA GLN A 121 1.52 17.65 -8.11
C GLN A 121 1.18 16.17 -7.90
N ASP A 122 0.85 15.78 -6.67
CA ASP A 122 0.50 14.41 -6.31
C ASP A 122 -0.72 13.92 -7.11
N GLN A 123 -1.75 14.74 -7.29
CA GLN A 123 -2.91 14.45 -8.14
C GLN A 123 -2.56 14.11 -9.60
N GLN A 124 -1.39 14.48 -10.07
CA GLN A 124 -0.98 14.23 -11.46
C GLN A 124 -0.06 13.01 -11.59
N VAL A 125 0.40 12.44 -10.48
CA VAL A 125 1.43 11.39 -10.50
C VAL A 125 0.96 10.16 -11.25
N ALA A 126 -0.25 9.65 -10.98
CA ALA A 126 -0.75 8.45 -11.64
C ALA A 126 -0.79 8.61 -13.17
N LYS A 127 -1.28 9.74 -13.67
CA LYS A 127 -1.27 10.06 -15.12
C LYS A 127 0.13 10.16 -15.69
N ARG A 128 1.06 10.79 -14.97
CA ARG A 128 2.45 10.96 -15.41
C ARG A 128 3.19 9.63 -15.44
N ILE A 129 2.95 8.74 -14.47
CA ILE A 129 3.47 7.37 -14.49
C ILE A 129 2.92 6.60 -15.68
N ALA A 130 1.62 6.66 -15.93
CA ALA A 130 1.00 6.01 -17.08
C ALA A 130 1.59 6.51 -18.43
N GLN A 131 1.83 7.82 -18.54
CA GLN A 131 2.50 8.42 -19.70
C GLN A 131 3.96 7.95 -19.84
N HIS A 132 4.71 7.89 -18.72
CA HIS A 132 6.09 7.41 -18.70
C HIS A 132 6.18 5.95 -19.16
N LEU A 133 5.26 5.12 -18.71
CA LEU A 133 5.17 3.70 -19.07
C LEU A 133 4.49 3.47 -20.45
N GLN A 134 3.90 4.50 -21.05
CA GLN A 134 3.11 4.43 -22.28
C GLN A 134 1.95 3.43 -22.19
N ILE A 135 1.30 3.36 -21.04
CA ILE A 135 0.15 2.47 -20.78
C ILE A 135 -1.15 3.26 -20.70
N LYS A 136 -2.27 2.53 -20.83
CA LYS A 136 -3.60 3.10 -20.65
C LYS A 136 -3.78 3.60 -19.23
N CYS A 137 -4.43 4.75 -19.09
CA CYS A 137 -4.87 5.32 -17.81
C CYS A 137 -6.39 5.42 -17.78
N VAL A 138 -7.00 4.99 -16.70
CA VAL A 138 -8.43 5.08 -16.42
C VAL A 138 -8.61 5.87 -15.14
N SER A 139 -9.45 6.90 -15.17
CA SER A 139 -9.72 7.76 -14.00
C SER A 139 -11.19 7.60 -13.59
N PRO A 140 -11.50 6.74 -12.61
CA PRO A 140 -12.84 6.63 -12.03
C PRO A 140 -13.22 7.91 -11.26
N ASP A 141 -14.53 8.19 -11.20
CA ASP A 141 -15.06 9.35 -10.46
C ASP A 141 -15.30 9.02 -8.99
N VAL A 142 -14.25 8.55 -8.31
CA VAL A 142 -14.25 8.27 -6.86
C VAL A 142 -12.91 8.73 -6.30
N CYS A 143 -12.95 9.44 -5.18
CA CYS A 143 -11.76 9.80 -4.42
C CYS A 143 -11.34 8.61 -3.56
N PHE A 144 -10.15 8.08 -3.84
CA PHE A 144 -9.61 6.92 -3.13
C PHE A 144 -8.09 6.95 -3.10
N GLU A 145 -7.52 6.27 -2.12
CA GLU A 145 -6.07 6.12 -1.97
C GLU A 145 -5.68 4.65 -2.08
N GLY A 146 -4.50 4.37 -2.62
CA GLY A 146 -4.01 2.99 -2.75
C GLY A 146 -3.82 2.28 -1.41
N GLY A 147 -3.52 3.02 -0.33
CA GLY A 147 -3.42 2.48 1.04
C GLY A 147 -4.75 2.03 1.64
N ALA A 148 -5.87 2.50 1.07
CA ALA A 148 -7.22 2.05 1.43
C ALA A 148 -7.66 0.77 0.69
N ILE A 149 -6.78 0.18 -0.15
CA ILE A 149 -7.08 -1.00 -0.99
C ILE A 149 -6.12 -2.13 -0.65
N GLU A 150 -6.66 -3.30 -0.33
CA GLU A 150 -5.90 -4.53 -0.20
C GLU A 150 -6.59 -5.66 -0.98
N THR A 151 -5.84 -6.48 -1.71
CA THR A 151 -6.39 -7.52 -2.59
C THR A 151 -5.64 -8.84 -2.51
N ASN A 152 -6.37 -9.96 -2.62
CA ASN A 152 -5.75 -11.26 -2.82
C ASN A 152 -5.47 -11.59 -4.31
N GLY A 153 -5.83 -10.70 -5.24
CA GLY A 153 -5.65 -10.94 -6.68
C GLY A 153 -6.58 -11.98 -7.29
N SER A 154 -7.44 -12.60 -6.49
CA SER A 154 -8.35 -13.70 -6.85
C SER A 154 -9.83 -13.34 -6.66
N GLY A 155 -10.13 -12.03 -6.53
CA GLY A 155 -11.49 -11.52 -6.51
C GLY A 155 -11.99 -11.04 -5.15
N LEU A 156 -11.13 -10.93 -4.14
CA LEU A 156 -11.46 -10.36 -2.84
C LEU A 156 -10.68 -9.07 -2.60
N LEU A 157 -11.38 -8.03 -2.19
CA LEU A 157 -10.82 -6.78 -1.69
C LEU A 157 -11.13 -6.61 -0.21
N LEU A 158 -10.21 -5.97 0.51
CA LEU A 158 -10.46 -5.41 1.83
C LEU A 158 -10.35 -3.89 1.71
N SER A 159 -11.22 -3.18 2.42
CA SER A 159 -11.18 -1.72 2.53
C SER A 159 -11.89 -1.26 3.80
N THR A 160 -11.97 0.04 4.04
CA THR A 160 -12.59 0.60 5.24
C THR A 160 -13.70 1.57 4.91
N ARG A 161 -14.76 1.53 5.73
CA ARG A 161 -15.91 2.44 5.58
C ARG A 161 -15.56 3.88 5.96
N SER A 162 -14.69 4.05 6.96
CA SER A 162 -14.25 5.37 7.41
C SER A 162 -13.60 6.18 6.30
N CYS A 163 -12.74 5.55 5.46
CA CYS A 163 -12.15 6.21 4.30
C CYS A 163 -13.17 6.40 3.18
N ALA A 164 -13.90 5.34 2.81
CA ALA A 164 -14.80 5.36 1.67
C ALA A 164 -15.94 6.40 1.83
N LEU A 165 -16.48 6.51 3.03
CA LEU A 165 -17.60 7.39 3.34
C LEU A 165 -17.20 8.73 3.98
N ASP A 166 -15.91 9.07 3.97
CA ASP A 166 -15.47 10.37 4.43
C ASP A 166 -16.10 11.49 3.60
N PRO A 167 -16.78 12.46 4.21
CA PRO A 167 -17.54 13.48 3.48
C PRO A 167 -16.65 14.46 2.72
N ASN A 168 -15.34 14.51 3.00
CA ASN A 168 -14.40 15.33 2.25
C ASN A 168 -13.81 14.57 1.06
N ARG A 169 -13.98 13.24 0.98
CA ARG A 169 -13.59 12.42 -0.17
C ARG A 169 -14.76 12.20 -1.13
N ASN A 170 -15.84 11.60 -0.66
CA ASN A 170 -16.94 11.12 -1.49
C ASN A 170 -18.31 11.61 -0.99
N PRO A 171 -18.57 12.94 -0.93
CA PRO A 171 -19.81 13.49 -0.34
C PRO A 171 -21.07 13.06 -1.08
N ASP A 172 -20.96 12.76 -2.38
CA ASP A 172 -22.09 12.49 -3.26
C ASP A 172 -22.25 11.00 -3.63
N HIS A 173 -21.42 10.10 -3.03
CA HIS A 173 -21.45 8.67 -3.30
C HIS A 173 -21.95 7.85 -2.12
N SER A 174 -22.79 6.85 -2.39
CA SER A 174 -23.09 5.82 -1.41
C SER A 174 -21.98 4.75 -1.35
N LEU A 175 -21.96 3.96 -0.27
CA LEU A 175 -21.00 2.84 -0.15
C LEU A 175 -21.14 1.85 -1.30
N GLU A 176 -22.37 1.57 -1.74
CA GLU A 176 -22.65 0.66 -2.84
C GLU A 176 -22.08 1.18 -4.16
N GLN A 177 -22.18 2.49 -4.42
CA GLN A 177 -21.60 3.10 -5.64
C GLN A 177 -20.08 3.05 -5.63
N ILE A 178 -19.46 3.27 -4.47
CA ILE A 178 -18.01 3.14 -4.31
C ILE A 178 -17.60 1.68 -4.51
N GLU A 179 -18.32 0.73 -3.91
CA GLU A 179 -18.06 -0.71 -4.05
C GLU A 179 -18.15 -1.14 -5.52
N GLU A 180 -19.20 -0.75 -6.24
CA GLU A 180 -19.34 -1.02 -7.67
C GLU A 180 -18.16 -0.49 -8.47
N THR A 181 -17.70 0.73 -8.16
CA THR A 181 -16.55 1.36 -8.83
C THR A 181 -15.25 0.60 -8.55
N LEU A 182 -15.01 0.16 -7.30
CA LEU A 182 -13.85 -0.65 -6.94
C LEU A 182 -13.88 -2.01 -7.65
N ILE A 183 -15.03 -2.70 -7.64
CA ILE A 183 -15.23 -3.99 -8.29
C ILE A 183 -14.96 -3.89 -9.80
N GLU A 184 -15.51 -2.88 -10.46
CA GLU A 184 -15.37 -2.69 -11.90
C GLU A 184 -13.92 -2.41 -12.30
N ASN A 185 -13.23 -1.55 -11.57
CA ASN A 185 -11.89 -1.09 -11.94
C ASN A 185 -10.75 -1.96 -11.43
N LEU A 186 -10.94 -2.71 -10.34
CA LEU A 186 -9.92 -3.60 -9.79
C LEU A 186 -10.17 -5.07 -10.13
N GLY A 187 -11.33 -5.40 -10.69
CA GLY A 187 -11.66 -6.75 -11.13
C GLY A 187 -11.89 -7.72 -9.97
N SER A 188 -12.59 -7.27 -8.94
CA SER A 188 -12.91 -8.05 -7.76
C SER A 188 -14.35 -8.56 -7.79
N ALA A 189 -14.63 -9.65 -7.09
CA ALA A 189 -15.99 -10.20 -6.95
C ALA A 189 -16.73 -9.62 -5.75
N SER A 190 -16.00 -9.20 -4.72
CA SER A 190 -16.58 -8.66 -3.49
C SER A 190 -15.57 -7.78 -2.74
N VAL A 191 -16.10 -6.88 -1.92
CA VAL A 191 -15.32 -6.05 -0.99
C VAL A 191 -15.74 -6.40 0.44
N VAL A 192 -14.78 -6.70 1.29
CA VAL A 192 -14.97 -6.84 2.74
C VAL A 192 -14.65 -5.50 3.38
N TRP A 193 -15.66 -4.90 3.96
CA TRP A 193 -15.59 -3.59 4.57
C TRP A 193 -15.35 -3.67 6.07
N LEU A 194 -14.21 -3.18 6.55
CA LEU A 194 -13.93 -2.93 7.95
C LEU A 194 -14.48 -1.55 8.36
N SER A 195 -14.65 -1.33 9.65
CA SER A 195 -15.01 0.00 10.18
C SER A 195 -13.91 1.02 9.89
N GLY A 196 -12.65 0.65 10.07
CA GLY A 196 -11.49 1.53 9.97
C GLY A 196 -11.14 2.16 11.32
N ASP A 197 -10.54 3.34 11.32
CA ASP A 197 -10.28 4.26 12.45
C ASP A 197 -9.98 3.57 13.80
N ALA A 198 -8.86 2.84 13.86
CA ALA A 198 -8.47 2.10 15.06
C ALA A 198 -7.01 2.34 15.49
N ILE A 199 -6.18 2.92 14.65
CA ILE A 199 -4.75 3.17 14.94
C ILE A 199 -4.58 4.61 15.42
N GLU A 200 -4.15 4.79 16.67
CA GLU A 200 -3.85 6.12 17.20
C GLU A 200 -2.67 6.77 16.46
N GLY A 201 -2.87 8.03 16.08
CA GLY A 201 -1.91 8.80 15.29
C GLY A 201 -2.10 8.64 13.78
N ASP A 202 -2.92 7.70 13.32
CA ASP A 202 -3.31 7.62 11.92
C ASP A 202 -4.23 8.79 11.55
N ASP A 203 -3.90 9.47 10.47
CA ASP A 203 -4.67 10.59 9.94
C ASP A 203 -5.23 10.32 8.53
N THR A 204 -5.12 9.08 8.07
CA THR A 204 -5.69 8.62 6.80
C THR A 204 -7.18 8.27 6.90
N ASP A 205 -7.76 8.35 8.09
CA ASP A 205 -9.11 7.90 8.44
C ASP A 205 -9.25 6.36 8.39
N GLY A 206 -8.17 5.64 8.71
CA GLY A 206 -8.17 4.20 8.88
C GLY A 206 -7.89 3.42 7.59
N HIS A 207 -6.77 3.68 6.92
CA HIS A 207 -6.34 2.88 5.80
C HIS A 207 -6.21 1.41 6.14
N ILE A 208 -6.63 0.54 5.21
CA ILE A 208 -6.61 -0.91 5.41
C ILE A 208 -5.20 -1.47 5.58
N ASP A 209 -4.19 -0.85 4.98
CA ASP A 209 -2.79 -1.26 5.04
C ASP A 209 -2.15 -1.10 6.42
N GLN A 210 -2.82 -0.38 7.34
CA GLN A 210 -2.48 -0.32 8.76
C GLN A 210 -3.20 -1.39 9.60
N LEU A 211 -4.27 -1.98 9.08
CA LEU A 211 -5.22 -2.80 9.82
C LEU A 211 -5.19 -4.28 9.45
N ALA A 212 -5.15 -4.60 8.14
CA ALA A 212 -5.18 -5.98 7.68
C ALA A 212 -4.54 -6.13 6.30
N ARG A 213 -3.76 -7.21 6.12
CA ARG A 213 -3.05 -7.52 4.89
C ARG A 213 -3.15 -8.99 4.52
N PHE A 214 -3.30 -9.29 3.25
CA PHE A 214 -3.13 -10.64 2.75
C PHE A 214 -1.66 -11.03 2.76
N THR A 215 -1.37 -12.30 3.08
CA THR A 215 -0.04 -12.90 2.93
C THR A 215 -0.03 -13.97 1.82
N ASP A 216 -1.18 -14.52 1.52
CA ASP A 216 -1.47 -15.43 0.42
C ASP A 216 -2.99 -15.42 0.14
N ASP A 217 -3.46 -16.26 -0.82
CA ASP A 217 -4.87 -16.32 -1.20
C ASP A 217 -5.83 -16.69 -0.06
N ALA A 218 -5.33 -17.32 1.01
CA ALA A 218 -6.13 -17.92 2.07
C ALA A 218 -5.73 -17.46 3.48
N THR A 219 -4.85 -16.44 3.59
CA THR A 219 -4.36 -15.97 4.91
C THR A 219 -4.36 -14.45 4.96
N ILE A 220 -4.92 -13.91 6.03
CA ILE A 220 -4.88 -12.48 6.36
C ILE A 220 -4.21 -12.32 7.73
N VAL A 221 -3.23 -11.43 7.81
CA VAL A 221 -2.73 -10.90 9.08
C VAL A 221 -3.49 -9.62 9.42
N TYR A 222 -3.77 -9.39 10.70
CA TYR A 222 -4.49 -8.20 11.14
C TYR A 222 -3.86 -7.61 12.41
N ALA A 223 -3.88 -6.28 12.52
CA ALA A 223 -3.37 -5.56 13.67
C ALA A 223 -4.17 -5.91 14.94
N TRP A 224 -3.46 -6.18 16.03
CA TRP A 224 -4.07 -6.66 17.25
C TRP A 224 -3.32 -6.21 18.51
N THR A 225 -4.07 -6.03 19.59
CA THR A 225 -3.54 -5.88 20.94
C THR A 225 -4.29 -6.77 21.92
N ASP A 226 -3.55 -7.45 22.81
CA ASP A 226 -4.12 -8.23 23.91
C ASP A 226 -4.41 -7.37 25.16
N ASP A 227 -3.87 -6.13 25.19
CA ASP A 227 -4.14 -5.20 26.28
C ASP A 227 -5.53 -4.57 26.11
N ALA A 228 -6.47 -5.00 26.95
CA ALA A 228 -7.81 -4.47 26.95
C ALA A 228 -7.92 -2.98 27.37
N ASN A 229 -6.85 -2.43 27.97
CA ASN A 229 -6.77 -1.03 28.35
C ASN A 229 -6.13 -0.15 27.26
N ASP A 230 -5.58 -0.76 26.20
CA ASP A 230 -5.10 -0.01 25.06
C ASP A 230 -6.30 0.74 24.43
N PRO A 231 -6.23 2.06 24.22
CA PRO A 231 -7.31 2.82 23.58
C PRO A 231 -7.70 2.30 22.20
N GLN A 232 -6.79 1.62 21.50
CA GLN A 232 -7.02 1.02 20.19
C GLN A 232 -7.80 -0.30 20.24
N ALA A 233 -7.84 -0.97 21.41
CA ALA A 233 -8.37 -2.32 21.54
C ALA A 233 -9.83 -2.47 21.10
N ALA A 234 -10.67 -1.47 21.34
CA ALA A 234 -12.09 -1.51 20.96
C ALA A 234 -12.26 -1.45 19.43
N GLY A 235 -11.58 -0.52 18.77
CA GLY A 235 -11.61 -0.37 17.31
C GLY A 235 -11.01 -1.59 16.58
N LEU A 236 -9.91 -2.14 17.09
CA LEU A 236 -9.31 -3.36 16.52
C LEU A 236 -10.22 -4.58 16.63
N ARG A 237 -10.94 -4.72 17.75
CA ARG A 237 -11.96 -5.79 17.88
C ARG A 237 -13.10 -5.62 16.90
N GLN A 238 -13.61 -4.39 16.74
CA GLN A 238 -14.66 -4.10 15.77
C GLN A 238 -14.20 -4.46 14.35
N ASN A 239 -12.98 -4.06 13.97
CA ASN A 239 -12.40 -4.39 12.65
C ASN A 239 -12.26 -5.91 12.45
N LEU A 240 -11.88 -6.66 13.48
CA LEU A 240 -11.82 -8.13 13.41
C LEU A 240 -13.21 -8.75 13.24
N ASP A 241 -14.22 -8.25 13.93
CA ASP A 241 -15.60 -8.74 13.83
C ASP A 241 -16.20 -8.40 12.45
N ASP A 242 -15.91 -7.21 11.92
CA ASP A 242 -16.28 -6.82 10.55
C ASP A 242 -15.59 -7.73 9.52
N LEU A 243 -14.29 -7.97 9.68
CA LEU A 243 -13.52 -8.85 8.80
C LEU A 243 -14.12 -10.26 8.76
N LYS A 244 -14.39 -10.88 9.91
CA LYS A 244 -15.02 -12.21 9.99
C LYS A 244 -16.40 -12.24 9.34
N SER A 245 -17.21 -11.23 9.63
CA SER A 245 -18.58 -11.15 9.11
C SER A 245 -18.58 -10.93 7.59
N GLY A 246 -17.70 -10.04 7.10
CA GLY A 246 -17.54 -9.77 5.67
C GLY A 246 -17.02 -10.97 4.89
N LEU A 247 -16.02 -11.69 5.43
CA LEU A 247 -15.51 -12.92 4.83
C LEU A 247 -16.59 -14.01 4.76
N ALA A 248 -17.39 -14.17 5.81
CA ALA A 248 -18.50 -15.11 5.81
C ALA A 248 -19.57 -14.73 4.75
N ALA A 249 -19.91 -13.45 4.64
CA ALA A 249 -20.84 -12.96 3.62
C ALA A 249 -20.31 -13.14 2.18
N ALA A 250 -18.99 -13.02 1.98
CA ALA A 250 -18.32 -13.29 0.70
C ALA A 250 -18.11 -14.79 0.41
N GLY A 251 -18.55 -15.70 1.30
CA GLY A 251 -18.34 -17.14 1.16
C GLY A 251 -16.88 -17.59 1.35
N GLN A 252 -16.07 -16.80 2.06
CA GLN A 252 -14.63 -16.99 2.27
C GLN A 252 -14.29 -17.29 3.75
N SER A 253 -15.15 -18.04 4.43
CA SER A 253 -14.99 -18.38 5.86
C SER A 253 -13.75 -19.20 6.19
N ASP A 254 -13.14 -19.84 5.20
CA ASP A 254 -11.96 -20.70 5.37
C ASP A 254 -10.63 -19.90 5.38
N ILE A 255 -10.68 -18.59 5.12
CA ILE A 255 -9.51 -17.72 5.20
C ILE A 255 -8.99 -17.69 6.65
N ARG A 256 -7.71 -18.00 6.80
CA ARG A 256 -7.02 -18.01 8.09
C ARG A 256 -6.72 -16.58 8.54
N LEU A 257 -7.11 -16.23 9.76
CA LEU A 257 -6.85 -14.92 10.38
C LEU A 257 -5.75 -15.06 11.43
N ILE A 258 -4.68 -14.27 11.30
CA ILE A 258 -3.51 -14.31 12.18
C ILE A 258 -3.32 -12.93 12.81
N PRO A 259 -3.34 -12.83 14.16
CA PRO A 259 -3.07 -11.55 14.83
C PRO A 259 -1.59 -11.18 14.68
N LEU A 260 -1.35 -9.93 14.30
CA LEU A 260 -0.04 -9.30 14.27
C LEU A 260 -0.02 -8.24 15.39
N PRO A 261 0.88 -8.33 16.36
CA PRO A 261 0.86 -7.42 17.49
C PRO A 261 1.04 -5.97 17.03
N LEU A 262 0.46 -5.02 17.74
CA LEU A 262 0.91 -3.63 17.63
C LEU A 262 2.17 -3.42 18.48
N PRO A 263 3.08 -2.52 18.08
CA PRO A 263 4.16 -2.09 18.95
C PRO A 263 3.60 -1.34 20.17
N ALA A 264 4.35 -1.34 21.27
CA ALA A 264 4.08 -0.42 22.35
C ALA A 264 4.01 1.02 21.80
N PRO A 265 3.24 1.92 22.46
CA PRO A 265 3.06 3.28 21.96
C PRO A 265 4.37 3.97 21.56
N VAL A 266 4.49 4.34 20.30
CA VAL A 266 5.65 5.02 19.73
C VAL A 266 5.37 6.51 19.72
N TYR A 267 6.30 7.31 20.21
CA TYR A 267 6.14 8.76 20.29
C TYR A 267 7.29 9.50 19.65
N PHE A 268 6.97 10.55 18.91
CA PHE A 268 7.93 11.58 18.56
C PHE A 268 7.52 12.89 19.25
N ARG A 269 8.34 13.34 20.19
CA ARG A 269 7.97 14.42 21.14
C ARG A 269 6.70 14.03 21.92
N GLU A 270 5.61 14.79 21.78
CA GLU A 270 4.34 14.52 22.47
C GLU A 270 3.30 13.82 21.57
N ALA A 271 3.59 13.70 20.28
CA ALA A 271 2.69 13.08 19.32
C ALA A 271 2.89 11.55 19.27
N ARG A 272 1.81 10.79 19.40
CA ARG A 272 1.81 9.35 19.13
C ARG A 272 1.87 9.12 17.63
N LEU A 273 2.73 8.21 17.19
CA LEU A 273 2.89 7.84 15.79
C LEU A 273 2.01 6.63 15.44
N PRO A 274 1.46 6.57 14.21
CA PRO A 274 0.72 5.42 13.73
C PRO A 274 1.71 4.28 13.42
N ALA A 275 1.94 3.43 14.38
CA ALA A 275 2.89 2.34 14.26
C ALA A 275 2.14 1.01 14.11
N SER A 276 2.21 0.40 12.94
CA SER A 276 1.61 -0.90 12.66
C SER A 276 2.55 -1.77 11.84
N TYR A 277 2.76 -3.02 12.27
CA TYR A 277 3.51 -3.98 11.48
C TYR A 277 2.76 -4.46 10.24
N CYS A 278 1.45 -4.21 10.12
CA CYS A 278 0.70 -4.45 8.88
C CYS A 278 1.20 -3.60 7.72
N ASN A 279 1.92 -2.51 7.98
CA ASN A 279 2.51 -1.67 6.94
C ASN A 279 3.82 -2.24 6.34
N PHE A 280 3.95 -3.58 6.30
CA PHE A 280 5.05 -4.27 5.62
C PHE A 280 4.88 -4.22 4.10
N VAL A 281 5.99 -4.38 3.38
CA VAL A 281 6.05 -4.42 1.91
C VAL A 281 6.42 -5.82 1.46
N ILE A 282 5.69 -6.36 0.47
CA ILE A 282 6.03 -7.61 -0.20
C ILE A 282 6.71 -7.26 -1.52
N THR A 283 7.90 -7.81 -1.73
CA THR A 283 8.66 -7.70 -2.98
C THR A 283 8.88 -9.08 -3.60
N ASN A 284 9.57 -9.17 -4.74
CA ASN A 284 9.78 -10.46 -5.41
C ASN A 284 10.51 -11.50 -4.56
N GLN A 285 11.43 -11.08 -3.68
CA GLN A 285 12.27 -12.00 -2.90
C GLN A 285 12.24 -11.71 -1.39
N GLN A 286 11.62 -10.61 -0.97
CA GLN A 286 11.65 -10.17 0.42
C GLN A 286 10.29 -9.68 0.88
N VAL A 287 10.07 -9.79 2.19
CA VAL A 287 9.04 -9.05 2.93
C VAL A 287 9.77 -8.14 3.91
N ILE A 288 9.55 -6.85 3.79
CA ILE A 288 10.24 -5.84 4.58
C ILE A 288 9.27 -5.30 5.65
N VAL A 289 9.58 -5.58 6.90
CA VAL A 289 8.73 -5.28 8.05
C VAL A 289 9.26 -4.04 8.77
N PRO A 290 8.43 -3.00 8.98
CA PRO A 290 8.86 -1.81 9.68
C PRO A 290 9.20 -2.13 11.14
N GLN A 291 10.32 -1.57 11.63
CA GLN A 291 10.77 -1.71 13.00
C GLN A 291 10.75 -0.35 13.69
N PHE A 292 10.15 -0.31 14.87
CA PHE A 292 9.90 0.92 15.61
C PHE A 292 10.80 1.06 16.85
N GLY A 293 11.76 0.11 17.05
CA GLY A 293 12.55 0.03 18.26
C GLY A 293 11.76 -0.55 19.44
N ALA A 294 10.67 -1.25 19.16
CA ALA A 294 9.79 -1.85 20.17
C ALA A 294 10.20 -3.29 20.50
N ALA A 295 9.86 -3.74 21.71
CA ALA A 295 10.12 -5.11 22.13
C ALA A 295 9.38 -6.17 21.28
N SER A 296 8.30 -5.78 20.61
CA SER A 296 7.52 -6.62 19.70
C SER A 296 8.08 -6.70 18.26
N ASP A 297 9.11 -5.91 17.92
CA ASP A 297 9.71 -5.96 16.57
C ASP A 297 10.15 -7.37 16.15
N PRO A 298 10.88 -8.16 16.97
CA PRO A 298 11.22 -9.54 16.62
C PRO A 298 10.02 -10.46 16.51
N GLN A 299 8.99 -10.27 17.34
CA GLN A 299 7.78 -11.09 17.32
C GLN A 299 7.00 -10.91 16.01
N ALA A 300 6.93 -9.68 15.46
CA ALA A 300 6.29 -9.44 14.16
C ALA A 300 6.98 -10.23 13.04
N ILE A 301 8.31 -10.27 13.03
CA ILE A 301 9.08 -11.07 12.07
C ILE A 301 8.85 -12.57 12.29
N GLU A 302 8.86 -13.06 13.54
CA GLU A 302 8.61 -14.47 13.86
C GLU A 302 7.23 -14.94 13.41
N ILE A 303 6.21 -14.07 13.45
CA ILE A 303 4.85 -14.37 12.96
C ILE A 303 4.81 -14.38 11.44
N LEU A 304 5.46 -13.41 10.79
CA LEU A 304 5.39 -13.26 9.32
C LEU A 304 6.29 -14.26 8.58
N ALA A 305 7.47 -14.59 9.10
CA ALA A 305 8.44 -15.44 8.40
C ALA A 305 7.88 -16.79 7.93
N PRO A 306 7.11 -17.56 8.71
CA PRO A 306 6.54 -18.83 8.25
C PRO A 306 5.42 -18.67 7.21
N LEU A 307 4.88 -17.46 7.00
CA LEU A 307 3.83 -17.17 6.03
C LEU A 307 4.39 -16.92 4.62
N PHE A 308 5.70 -16.65 4.52
CA PHE A 308 6.39 -16.33 3.27
C PHE A 308 7.58 -17.28 3.05
N SER A 309 7.28 -18.55 2.78
CA SER A 309 8.31 -19.60 2.65
C SER A 309 9.24 -19.42 1.44
N ASP A 310 8.86 -18.60 0.47
CA ASP A 310 9.59 -18.30 -0.77
C ASP A 310 10.30 -16.93 -0.74
N ARG A 311 10.23 -16.20 0.39
CA ARG A 311 10.80 -14.87 0.57
C ARG A 311 11.56 -14.76 1.88
N GLU A 312 12.57 -13.92 1.88
CA GLU A 312 13.23 -13.51 3.11
C GLU A 312 12.38 -12.45 3.83
N VAL A 313 12.04 -12.70 5.10
CA VAL A 313 11.35 -11.71 5.95
C VAL A 313 12.40 -10.99 6.79
N THR A 314 12.54 -9.69 6.57
CA THR A 314 13.55 -8.85 7.21
C THR A 314 12.93 -7.60 7.83
N GLY A 315 13.51 -7.12 8.93
CA GLY A 315 13.11 -5.87 9.57
C GLY A 315 14.04 -4.73 9.20
N LEU A 316 13.49 -3.56 8.92
CA LEU A 316 14.26 -2.32 8.77
C LEU A 316 13.73 -1.23 9.70
N PRO A 317 14.59 -0.30 10.16
CA PRO A 317 14.16 0.85 10.95
C PRO A 317 13.14 1.71 10.17
N SER A 318 12.06 2.09 10.83
CA SER A 318 11.00 2.94 10.28
C SER A 318 10.50 4.01 11.27
N PHE A 319 11.21 4.20 12.37
CA PHE A 319 10.82 5.19 13.37
C PHE A 319 10.78 6.61 12.78
N HIS A 320 11.81 7.00 12.05
CA HIS A 320 11.92 8.35 11.49
C HIS A 320 10.96 8.58 10.32
N LEU A 321 10.69 7.56 9.52
CA LEU A 321 9.65 7.61 8.49
C LEU A 321 8.27 7.82 9.11
N SER A 322 7.98 7.11 10.20
CA SER A 322 6.69 7.19 10.89
C SER A 322 6.39 8.56 11.52
N VAL A 323 7.38 9.43 11.67
CA VAL A 323 7.15 10.84 12.07
C VAL A 323 6.28 11.57 11.02
N GLY A 324 6.34 11.15 9.76
CA GLY A 324 5.47 11.64 8.69
C GLY A 324 4.11 10.94 8.62
N LEU A 325 3.76 10.14 9.63
CA LEU A 325 2.48 9.44 9.81
C LEU A 325 2.25 8.25 8.86
N GLY A 326 3.30 7.68 8.29
CA GLY A 326 3.26 6.48 7.45
C GLY A 326 4.54 5.64 7.56
N SER A 327 4.54 4.44 6.96
CA SER A 327 5.68 3.55 6.96
C SER A 327 5.94 2.99 5.54
N PHE A 328 6.52 1.82 5.44
CA PHE A 328 7.06 1.28 4.18
C PHE A 328 6.01 1.06 3.10
N HIS A 329 4.84 0.49 3.46
CA HIS A 329 3.79 0.28 2.48
C HIS A 329 3.23 1.60 1.95
N CYS A 330 3.02 2.58 2.82
CA CYS A 330 2.56 3.92 2.43
C CYS A 330 3.52 4.63 1.46
N LEU A 331 4.82 4.33 1.52
CA LEU A 331 5.85 4.93 0.65
C LEU A 331 6.00 4.21 -0.70
N THR A 332 5.42 3.02 -0.88
CA THR A 332 5.70 2.15 -2.02
C THR A 332 4.43 1.81 -2.81
N GLN A 333 4.55 1.70 -4.13
CA GLN A 333 3.50 1.16 -5.00
C GLN A 333 4.10 0.12 -5.94
N GLN A 334 3.61 -1.11 -5.87
CA GLN A 334 4.06 -2.19 -6.74
C GLN A 334 3.52 -2.05 -8.17
N GLN A 335 4.37 -2.29 -9.14
CA GLN A 335 4.00 -2.47 -10.53
C GLN A 335 4.06 -3.96 -10.86
N PRO A 336 2.94 -4.63 -11.14
CA PRO A 336 2.97 -6.04 -11.50
C PRO A 336 3.66 -6.27 -12.84
N SER A 337 4.23 -7.46 -13.01
CA SER A 337 4.77 -7.87 -14.30
C SER A 337 3.63 -8.15 -15.29
N SER A 338 3.73 -7.55 -16.47
CA SER A 338 2.84 -7.85 -17.62
C SER A 338 3.42 -8.96 -18.51
N HIS A 339 4.59 -9.53 -18.18
CA HIS A 339 5.19 -10.59 -18.98
C HIS A 339 4.47 -11.91 -18.79
N HIS A 340 4.02 -12.46 -19.91
CA HIS A 340 3.49 -13.79 -20.04
C HIS A 340 4.43 -14.85 -19.46
N THR A 341 4.20 -15.30 -18.24
CA THR A 341 4.08 -16.74 -18.09
C THR A 341 2.69 -17.04 -18.59
N PRO A 342 2.46 -17.93 -19.56
CA PRO A 342 1.11 -18.32 -19.93
C PRO A 342 0.46 -18.81 -18.63
N CYS A 343 -0.43 -18.01 -18.10
CA CYS A 343 -1.39 -18.46 -17.13
C CYS A 343 -2.27 -19.39 -17.95
N ASP A 344 -2.16 -20.71 -17.76
CA ASP A 344 -2.97 -21.70 -18.46
C ASP A 344 -4.48 -21.40 -18.35
N ASP A 345 -4.87 -20.51 -17.46
CA ASP A 345 -6.24 -20.09 -17.19
C ASP A 345 -6.67 -18.77 -17.91
N CYS A 346 -5.74 -17.97 -18.42
CA CYS A 346 -6.07 -16.65 -19.01
C CYS A 346 -6.17 -16.62 -20.54
N CYS A 347 -5.64 -17.63 -21.25
CA CYS A 347 -5.73 -17.72 -22.72
C CYS A 347 -6.10 -19.17 -23.16
N PRO A 348 -7.39 -19.50 -23.32
CA PRO A 348 -7.80 -20.83 -23.77
C PRO A 348 -7.50 -21.12 -25.26
N GLU A 349 -7.00 -20.16 -26.04
CA GLU A 349 -6.86 -20.31 -27.51
C GLU A 349 -5.52 -20.84 -28.02
N SER A 350 -4.55 -21.22 -27.17
CA SER A 350 -3.27 -21.78 -27.65
C SER A 350 -3.20 -23.32 -27.66
N ARG A 351 -4.33 -24.02 -27.60
CA ARG A 351 -4.36 -25.52 -27.63
C ARG A 351 -4.77 -26.13 -28.98
N GLU A 352 -4.72 -25.39 -30.08
CA GLU A 352 -4.88 -25.99 -31.43
C GLU A 352 -3.81 -25.42 -32.38
N ALA A 353 -2.66 -26.07 -32.46
CA ALA A 353 -1.78 -26.14 -33.64
C ALA A 353 -0.81 -27.33 -33.51
#